data_94b0bd2f8fb1767c5bc8b66f5c8049c9
#
_entry.id   94b0bd2f8fb1767c5bc8b66f5c8049c9
#
_cell.length_a   1.000
_cell.length_b   1.000
_cell.length_c   1.000
_cell.angle_alpha   90.00
_cell.angle_beta   90.00
_cell.angle_gamma   90.00
#
_symmetry.space_group_name_H-M   'P 1'
#
loop_
_entity.id
_entity.type
_entity.pdbx_description
1 polymer ?
#
loop_
_entity_poly.entity_id
_entity_poly.type
_entity_poly.pdbx_seq_one_letter_code
_entity_poly.pdbx_strand_id
1 'polypeptide(L)'
;MALTESELAFASSRPSLQAQVYCVLQIGYFKAKHAFFRFDWHEVEDDCAFVLSRYFHGEAFERKAITKHEHYSQRGQIAELFGYRSWAASFLPQLAQQAEQIVRRDVMPGFVAAELIVWLSEHKIIRPGHTTLQELVSEALSTERRRLGGLLAEVLDESAKACLLYTSDAA
;
A
#
# COMPACT_ATOMS: atom_id res chain seq x y z
N MET A 1 -19.47 7.24 2.78
CA MET A 1 -18.43 8.26 2.93
C MET A 1 -18.84 9.50 2.16
N ALA A 2 -18.74 10.70 2.74
CA ALA A 2 -19.08 11.94 2.05
C ALA A 2 -17.85 12.54 1.37
N LEU A 3 -18.02 13.05 0.15
CA LEU A 3 -17.02 13.89 -0.53
C LEU A 3 -17.17 15.35 -0.06
N THR A 4 -16.06 16.06 -0.01
CA THR A 4 -16.08 17.52 0.12
C THR A 4 -16.49 18.17 -1.20
N GLU A 5 -16.86 19.45 -1.18
CA GLU A 5 -17.20 20.18 -2.39
C GLU A 5 -16.04 20.22 -3.39
N SER A 6 -14.81 20.37 -2.91
CA SER A 6 -13.60 20.37 -3.75
C SER A 6 -13.33 19.01 -4.40
N GLU A 7 -13.53 17.91 -3.66
CA GLU A 7 -13.39 16.54 -4.18
C GLU A 7 -14.47 16.26 -5.24
N LEU A 8 -15.71 16.70 -5.01
CA LEU A 8 -16.78 16.53 -5.97
C LEU A 8 -16.57 17.39 -7.23
N ALA A 9 -16.16 18.65 -7.09
CA ALA A 9 -15.81 19.51 -8.20
C ALA A 9 -14.66 18.89 -9.04
N PHE A 10 -13.65 18.34 -8.37
CA PHE A 10 -12.56 17.63 -9.03
C PHE A 10 -13.07 16.41 -9.80
N ALA A 11 -13.92 15.59 -9.22
CA ALA A 11 -14.49 14.42 -9.92
C ALA A 11 -15.38 14.85 -11.10
N SER A 12 -16.22 15.86 -10.91
CA SER A 12 -17.12 16.39 -11.95
C SER A 12 -16.39 17.04 -13.13
N SER A 13 -15.14 17.44 -12.98
CA SER A 13 -14.31 17.95 -14.08
C SER A 13 -13.86 16.85 -15.06
N ARG A 14 -14.14 15.56 -14.80
CA ARG A 14 -13.79 14.46 -15.72
C ARG A 14 -14.69 14.49 -16.97
N PRO A 15 -14.16 13.99 -18.12
CA PRO A 15 -14.77 14.20 -19.44
C PRO A 15 -16.07 13.43 -19.67
N SER A 16 -16.39 12.41 -18.88
CA SER A 16 -17.59 11.59 -19.03
C SER A 16 -18.12 11.16 -17.66
N LEU A 17 -19.42 10.86 -17.59
CA LEU A 17 -20.06 10.36 -16.37
C LEU A 17 -19.36 9.09 -15.84
N GLN A 18 -18.98 8.17 -16.73
CA GLN A 18 -18.18 7.00 -16.36
C GLN A 18 -16.87 7.40 -15.64
N ALA A 19 -16.13 8.36 -16.19
CA ALA A 19 -14.87 8.82 -15.63
C ALA A 19 -15.07 9.57 -14.29
N GLN A 20 -16.19 10.29 -14.16
CA GLN A 20 -16.59 10.97 -12.92
C GLN A 20 -16.92 9.97 -11.82
N VAL A 21 -17.77 8.98 -12.09
CA VAL A 21 -18.12 7.91 -11.16
C VAL A 21 -16.89 7.12 -10.75
N TYR A 22 -16.04 6.75 -11.70
CA TYR A 22 -14.78 6.07 -11.43
C TYR A 22 -13.86 6.89 -10.51
N CYS A 23 -13.77 8.20 -10.75
CA CYS A 23 -13.01 9.12 -9.92
C CYS A 23 -13.55 9.18 -8.49
N VAL A 24 -14.86 9.27 -8.31
CA VAL A 24 -15.51 9.26 -6.98
C VAL A 24 -15.21 7.96 -6.23
N LEU A 25 -15.33 6.82 -6.89
CA LEU A 25 -15.00 5.52 -6.28
C LEU A 25 -13.53 5.44 -5.86
N GLN A 26 -12.60 5.87 -6.74
CA GLN A 26 -11.17 5.89 -6.42
C GLN A 26 -10.83 6.85 -5.26
N ILE A 27 -11.47 8.03 -5.20
CA ILE A 27 -11.35 8.93 -4.05
C ILE A 27 -11.85 8.24 -2.79
N GLY A 28 -12.98 7.55 -2.88
CA GLY A 28 -13.55 6.78 -1.79
C GLY A 28 -12.61 5.74 -1.22
N TYR A 29 -12.08 4.89 -2.06
CA TYR A 29 -11.14 3.85 -1.67
C TYR A 29 -9.82 4.42 -1.17
N PHE A 30 -9.34 5.50 -1.79
CA PHE A 30 -8.13 6.16 -1.35
C PHE A 30 -8.27 6.74 0.06
N LYS A 31 -9.37 7.41 0.38
CA LYS A 31 -9.66 7.93 1.74
C LYS A 31 -9.76 6.81 2.77
N ALA A 32 -10.28 5.64 2.39
CA ALA A 32 -10.47 4.51 3.29
C ALA A 32 -9.19 3.67 3.51
N LYS A 33 -8.35 3.51 2.51
CA LYS A 33 -7.24 2.54 2.49
C LYS A 33 -5.87 3.13 2.12
N HIS A 34 -5.80 4.42 1.77
CA HIS A 34 -4.61 5.07 1.19
C HIS A 34 -4.00 4.28 0.03
N ALA A 35 -4.87 3.67 -0.76
CA ALA A 35 -4.53 2.81 -1.88
C ALA A 35 -5.53 2.96 -3.01
N PHE A 36 -5.06 2.71 -4.23
CA PHE A 36 -5.87 2.66 -5.42
C PHE A 36 -6.13 1.22 -5.80
N PHE A 37 -7.36 0.93 -6.20
CA PHE A 37 -7.77 -0.40 -6.62
C PHE A 37 -8.16 -0.35 -8.09
N ARG A 38 -7.68 -1.32 -8.84
CA ARG A 38 -8.24 -1.62 -10.16
C ARG A 38 -9.38 -2.60 -9.95
N PHE A 39 -10.54 -2.26 -10.47
CA PHE A 39 -11.74 -3.09 -10.37
C PHE A 39 -12.47 -3.10 -11.71
N ASP A 40 -13.25 -4.12 -11.92
CA ASP A 40 -14.25 -4.17 -12.96
C ASP A 40 -15.60 -3.71 -12.41
N TRP A 41 -16.47 -3.16 -13.28
CA TRP A 41 -17.73 -2.54 -12.84
C TRP A 41 -18.67 -3.49 -12.11
N HIS A 42 -18.61 -4.79 -12.39
CA HIS A 42 -19.42 -5.80 -11.70
C HIS A 42 -18.97 -6.04 -10.24
N GLU A 43 -17.68 -5.82 -9.95
CA GLU A 43 -17.13 -5.99 -8.60
C GLU A 43 -17.55 -4.86 -7.65
N VAL A 44 -17.96 -3.72 -8.20
CA VAL A 44 -18.30 -2.49 -7.47
C VAL A 44 -19.72 -2.01 -7.78
N GLU A 45 -20.63 -2.92 -8.12
CA GLU A 45 -21.98 -2.56 -8.58
C GLU A 45 -22.77 -1.78 -7.53
N ASP A 46 -22.74 -2.22 -6.28
CA ASP A 46 -23.41 -1.57 -5.17
C ASP A 46 -22.82 -0.18 -4.87
N ASP A 47 -21.49 -0.09 -4.85
CA ASP A 47 -20.79 1.19 -4.66
C ASP A 47 -21.08 2.16 -5.81
N CYS A 48 -21.14 1.66 -7.04
CA CYS A 48 -21.49 2.42 -8.22
C CYS A 48 -22.93 2.95 -8.14
N ALA A 49 -23.90 2.10 -7.76
CA ALA A 49 -25.30 2.49 -7.58
C ALA A 49 -25.45 3.57 -6.49
N PHE A 50 -24.72 3.41 -5.38
CA PHE A 50 -24.69 4.41 -4.32
C PHE A 50 -24.14 5.75 -4.81
N VAL A 51 -23.01 5.75 -5.53
CA VAL A 51 -22.37 6.96 -6.06
C VAL A 51 -23.28 7.68 -7.06
N LEU A 52 -23.92 6.94 -7.97
CA LEU A 52 -24.86 7.48 -8.93
C LEU A 52 -26.06 8.14 -8.25
N SER A 53 -26.69 7.44 -7.31
CA SER A 53 -27.81 7.97 -6.55
C SER A 53 -27.44 9.22 -5.75
N ARG A 54 -26.28 9.22 -5.13
CA ARG A 54 -25.84 10.26 -4.19
C ARG A 54 -25.36 11.54 -4.87
N TYR A 55 -24.66 11.42 -5.99
CA TYR A 55 -23.92 12.54 -6.60
C TYR A 55 -24.32 12.85 -8.03
N PHE A 56 -25.00 11.93 -8.73
CA PHE A 56 -25.33 12.05 -10.15
C PHE A 56 -26.81 11.80 -10.44
N HIS A 57 -27.69 12.04 -9.48
CA HIS A 57 -29.17 11.95 -9.63
C HIS A 57 -29.69 10.65 -10.23
N GLY A 58 -28.95 9.55 -10.10
CA GLY A 58 -29.32 8.26 -10.65
C GLY A 58 -29.12 8.12 -12.17
N GLU A 59 -28.35 9.03 -12.79
CA GLU A 59 -28.03 8.94 -14.21
C GLU A 59 -27.34 7.60 -14.54
N ALA A 60 -27.65 7.07 -15.74
CA ALA A 60 -27.07 5.84 -16.24
C ALA A 60 -25.98 6.13 -17.29
N PHE A 61 -24.97 5.28 -17.35
CA PHE A 61 -23.93 5.32 -18.37
C PHE A 61 -23.58 3.91 -18.87
N GLU A 62 -23.02 3.83 -20.07
CA GLU A 62 -22.49 2.58 -20.61
C GLU A 62 -21.19 2.21 -19.86
N ARG A 63 -21.16 1.05 -19.19
CA ARG A 63 -20.02 0.58 -18.39
C ARG A 63 -18.93 0.00 -19.30
N LYS A 64 -18.08 0.84 -19.85
CA LYS A 64 -16.90 0.40 -20.62
C LYS A 64 -15.73 0.06 -19.69
N ALA A 65 -14.90 -0.88 -20.13
CA ALA A 65 -13.69 -1.24 -19.38
C ALA A 65 -12.78 -0.01 -19.22
N ILE A 66 -12.31 0.21 -17.99
CA ILE A 66 -11.35 1.30 -17.69
C ILE A 66 -9.98 0.90 -18.23
N THR A 67 -9.41 1.73 -19.07
CA THR A 67 -8.09 1.50 -19.62
C THR A 67 -7.01 1.67 -18.56
N LYS A 68 -5.85 1.02 -18.76
CA LYS A 68 -4.70 1.21 -17.87
C LYS A 68 -4.28 2.69 -17.79
N HIS A 69 -4.31 3.38 -18.92
CA HIS A 69 -3.93 4.79 -19.00
C HIS A 69 -4.86 5.68 -18.16
N GLU A 70 -6.17 5.51 -18.29
CA GLU A 70 -7.17 6.25 -17.49
C GLU A 70 -6.98 5.98 -15.99
N HIS A 71 -6.80 4.72 -15.62
CA HIS A 71 -6.54 4.34 -14.23
C HIS A 71 -5.29 5.04 -13.67
N TYR A 72 -4.16 4.97 -14.36
CA TYR A 72 -2.90 5.58 -13.89
C TYR A 72 -2.96 7.10 -13.89
N SER A 73 -3.58 7.73 -14.90
CA SER A 73 -3.76 9.17 -14.97
C SER A 73 -4.61 9.68 -13.81
N GLN A 74 -5.76 9.08 -13.57
CA GLN A 74 -6.62 9.47 -12.44
C GLN A 74 -5.97 9.24 -11.08
N ARG A 75 -5.29 8.12 -10.91
CA ARG A 75 -4.55 7.80 -9.69
C ARG A 75 -3.52 8.89 -9.34
N GLY A 76 -2.74 9.33 -10.32
CA GLY A 76 -1.75 10.40 -10.11
C GLY A 76 -2.41 11.70 -9.66
N GLN A 77 -3.48 12.10 -10.35
CA GLN A 77 -4.21 13.33 -10.03
C GLN A 77 -4.93 13.28 -8.68
N ILE A 78 -5.49 12.13 -8.28
CA ILE A 78 -6.10 11.97 -6.96
C ILE A 78 -5.02 11.99 -5.87
N ALA A 79 -3.87 11.33 -6.09
CA ALA A 79 -2.76 11.38 -5.14
C ALA A 79 -2.32 12.83 -4.89
N GLU A 80 -2.18 13.60 -5.95
CA GLU A 80 -1.82 15.03 -5.91
C GLU A 80 -2.87 15.86 -5.17
N LEU A 81 -4.17 15.61 -5.41
CA LEU A 81 -5.27 16.27 -4.70
C LEU A 81 -5.17 16.12 -3.17
N PHE A 82 -4.71 14.97 -2.70
CA PHE A 82 -4.50 14.68 -1.29
C PHE A 82 -3.08 15.00 -0.80
N GLY A 83 -2.23 15.59 -1.63
CA GLY A 83 -0.85 15.91 -1.32
C GLY A 83 0.05 14.69 -1.17
N TYR A 84 -0.31 13.55 -1.78
CA TYR A 84 0.52 12.36 -1.81
C TYR A 84 1.45 12.36 -3.01
N ARG A 85 2.66 11.86 -2.79
CA ARG A 85 3.67 11.62 -3.83
C ARG A 85 3.50 10.20 -4.38
N SER A 86 3.56 10.06 -5.70
CA SER A 86 3.60 8.75 -6.33
C SER A 86 4.85 7.98 -5.91
N TRP A 87 4.73 6.67 -5.77
CA TRP A 87 5.87 5.80 -5.51
C TRP A 87 6.94 5.95 -6.59
N ALA A 88 8.18 6.05 -6.16
CA ALA A 88 9.35 6.07 -7.03
C ALA A 88 10.49 5.28 -6.36
N ALA A 89 11.36 4.68 -7.17
CA ALA A 89 12.48 3.87 -6.68
C ALA A 89 13.47 4.69 -5.78
N SER A 90 13.47 6.01 -5.91
CA SER A 90 14.26 6.91 -5.05
C SER A 90 13.88 6.85 -3.57
N PHE A 91 12.70 6.32 -3.22
CA PHE A 91 12.29 6.12 -1.82
C PHE A 91 12.80 4.79 -1.22
N LEU A 92 13.30 3.86 -2.06
CA LEU A 92 13.77 2.55 -1.59
C LEU A 92 14.81 2.64 -0.46
N PRO A 93 15.87 3.47 -0.54
CA PRO A 93 16.87 3.53 0.53
C PRO A 93 16.29 3.96 1.88
N GLN A 94 15.39 4.94 1.88
CA GLN A 94 14.74 5.41 3.11
C GLN A 94 13.83 4.33 3.70
N LEU A 95 13.06 3.65 2.84
CA LEU A 95 12.15 2.61 3.25
C LEU A 95 12.89 1.36 3.76
N ALA A 96 14.03 1.01 3.15
CA ALA A 96 14.91 -0.06 3.61
C ALA A 96 15.50 0.25 4.99
N GLN A 97 16.00 1.47 5.19
CA GLN A 97 16.48 1.92 6.49
C GLN A 97 15.41 1.84 7.57
N GLN A 98 14.18 2.23 7.24
CA GLN A 98 13.04 2.14 8.15
C GLN A 98 12.70 0.68 8.47
N ALA A 99 12.70 -0.21 7.47
CA ALA A 99 12.49 -1.64 7.67
C ALA A 99 13.52 -2.25 8.63
N GLU A 100 14.81 -1.90 8.48
CA GLU A 100 15.86 -2.35 9.40
C GLU A 100 15.64 -1.88 10.85
N GLN A 101 15.10 -0.69 11.05
CA GLN A 101 14.76 -0.21 12.41
C GLN A 101 13.57 -0.96 13.01
N ILE A 102 12.58 -1.27 12.19
CA ILE A 102 11.37 -1.97 12.62
C ILE A 102 11.70 -3.42 13.01
N VAL A 103 12.46 -4.15 12.19
CA VAL A 103 12.80 -5.56 12.47
C VAL A 103 13.62 -5.75 13.74
N ARG A 104 14.34 -4.73 14.22
CA ARG A 104 15.03 -4.77 15.52
C ARG A 104 14.06 -4.76 16.70
N ARG A 105 12.82 -4.31 16.51
CA ARG A 105 11.77 -4.27 17.53
C ARG A 105 10.90 -5.52 17.47
N ASP A 106 10.58 -5.98 16.26
CA ASP A 106 9.73 -7.13 16.03
C ASP A 106 10.05 -7.79 14.69
N VAL A 107 10.29 -9.08 14.69
CA VAL A 107 10.65 -9.90 13.51
C VAL A 107 9.43 -10.53 12.81
N MET A 108 8.21 -10.22 13.22
CA MET A 108 6.99 -10.69 12.58
C MET A 108 6.81 -9.98 11.22
N PRO A 109 6.80 -10.69 10.08
CA PRO A 109 6.71 -10.07 8.75
C PRO A 109 5.49 -9.17 8.58
N GLY A 110 4.34 -9.58 9.14
CA GLY A 110 3.09 -8.80 9.10
C GLY A 110 3.19 -7.49 9.87
N PHE A 111 3.86 -7.49 11.02
CA PHE A 111 4.11 -6.28 11.79
C PHE A 111 5.02 -5.31 11.04
N VAL A 112 6.13 -5.81 10.49
CA VAL A 112 7.07 -4.98 9.70
C VAL A 112 6.36 -4.34 8.50
N ALA A 113 5.57 -5.12 7.76
CA ALA A 113 4.80 -4.61 6.63
C ALA A 113 3.79 -3.54 7.06
N ALA A 114 3.07 -3.75 8.15
CA ALA A 114 2.08 -2.79 8.67
C ALA A 114 2.74 -1.46 9.06
N GLU A 115 3.83 -1.50 9.81
CA GLU A 115 4.59 -0.31 10.23
C GLU A 115 5.15 0.46 9.01
N LEU A 116 5.65 -0.24 7.97
CA LEU A 116 6.10 0.39 6.73
C LEU A 116 4.95 1.09 6.00
N ILE A 117 3.76 0.51 5.99
CA ILE A 117 2.56 1.12 5.39
C ILE A 117 2.16 2.38 6.16
N VAL A 118 2.22 2.35 7.49
CA VAL A 118 1.98 3.53 8.34
C VAL A 118 2.98 4.62 8.03
N TRP A 119 4.27 4.28 8.01
CA TRP A 119 5.35 5.22 7.69
C TRP A 119 5.16 5.88 6.31
N LEU A 120 4.81 5.10 5.28
CA LEU A 120 4.50 5.62 3.95
C LEU A 120 3.32 6.60 3.97
N SER A 121 2.28 6.29 4.74
CA SER A 121 1.11 7.15 4.87
C SER A 121 1.44 8.48 5.56
N GLU A 122 2.22 8.45 6.65
CA GLU A 122 2.68 9.64 7.36
C GLU A 122 3.54 10.56 6.48
N HIS A 123 4.38 9.96 5.62
CA HIS A 123 5.20 10.69 4.66
C HIS A 123 4.47 11.05 3.37
N LYS A 124 3.15 10.76 3.31
CA LYS A 124 2.31 10.98 2.13
C LYS A 124 2.92 10.40 0.85
N ILE A 125 3.38 9.16 0.92
CA ILE A 125 3.89 8.41 -0.22
C ILE A 125 2.89 7.29 -0.53
N ILE A 126 2.48 7.18 -1.79
CA ILE A 126 1.64 6.07 -2.23
C ILE A 126 2.43 4.77 -2.05
N ARG A 127 1.81 3.79 -1.41
CA ARG A 127 2.45 2.50 -1.18
C ARG A 127 2.91 1.85 -2.50
N PRO A 128 4.09 1.22 -2.53
CA PRO A 128 4.54 0.43 -3.67
C PRO A 128 3.65 -0.80 -3.90
N GLY A 129 3.90 -1.51 -4.98
CA GLY A 129 3.28 -2.80 -5.24
C GLY A 129 3.62 -3.82 -4.14
N HIS A 130 2.76 -4.83 -3.99
CA HIS A 130 2.92 -5.88 -2.97
C HIS A 130 4.29 -6.55 -3.03
N THR A 131 4.78 -6.88 -4.21
CA THR A 131 6.09 -7.52 -4.43
C THR A 131 7.23 -6.68 -3.84
N THR A 132 7.25 -5.38 -4.09
CA THR A 132 8.28 -4.47 -3.56
C THR A 132 8.27 -4.42 -2.02
N LEU A 133 7.10 -4.35 -1.40
CA LEU A 133 7.00 -4.41 0.07
C LEU A 133 7.46 -5.75 0.61
N GLN A 134 7.08 -6.84 -0.03
CA GLN A 134 7.46 -8.20 0.36
C GLN A 134 8.98 -8.41 0.27
N GLU A 135 9.60 -7.93 -0.80
CA GLU A 135 11.06 -7.97 -0.99
C GLU A 135 11.79 -7.17 0.10
N LEU A 136 11.33 -5.96 0.40
CA LEU A 136 11.89 -5.12 1.46
C LEU A 136 11.80 -5.78 2.84
N VAL A 137 10.64 -6.32 3.19
CA VAL A 137 10.45 -7.02 4.47
C VAL A 137 11.35 -8.26 4.55
N SER A 138 11.42 -9.05 3.48
CA SER A 138 12.24 -10.26 3.44
C SER A 138 13.73 -9.95 3.57
N GLU A 139 14.21 -8.90 2.90
CA GLU A 139 15.62 -8.47 2.98
C GLU A 139 15.95 -7.96 4.39
N ALA A 140 15.11 -7.12 4.98
CA ALA A 140 15.31 -6.61 6.33
C ALA A 140 15.36 -7.74 7.38
N LEU A 141 14.45 -8.71 7.29
CA LEU A 141 14.43 -9.89 8.16
C LEU A 141 15.67 -10.76 7.98
N SER A 142 16.13 -10.95 6.74
CA SER A 142 17.34 -11.72 6.42
C SER A 142 18.59 -11.03 6.97
N THR A 143 18.66 -9.71 6.86
CA THR A 143 19.75 -8.90 7.39
C THR A 143 19.80 -8.97 8.91
N GLU A 144 18.67 -8.84 9.58
CA GLU A 144 18.59 -8.92 11.03
C GLU A 144 18.93 -10.32 11.55
N ARG A 145 18.47 -11.37 10.86
CA ARG A 145 18.87 -12.76 11.19
C ARG A 145 20.37 -12.96 11.10
N ARG A 146 21.02 -12.43 10.05
CA ARG A 146 22.51 -12.49 9.91
C ARG A 146 23.20 -11.73 11.02
N ARG A 147 22.70 -10.54 11.38
CA ARG A 147 23.23 -9.72 12.48
C ARG A 147 23.16 -10.45 13.81
N LEU A 148 22.00 -11.01 14.14
CA LEU A 148 21.79 -11.76 15.39
C LEU A 148 22.64 -13.04 15.43
N GLY A 149 22.74 -13.75 14.30
CA GLY A 149 23.62 -14.92 14.19
C GLY A 149 25.10 -14.59 14.42
N GLY A 150 25.55 -13.45 13.90
CA GLY A 150 26.92 -12.96 14.17
C GLY A 150 27.15 -12.66 15.66
N LEU A 151 26.22 -11.94 16.29
CA LEU A 151 26.31 -11.64 17.73
C LEU A 151 26.29 -12.92 18.59
N LEU A 152 25.46 -13.88 18.27
CA LEU A 152 25.41 -15.16 18.97
C LEU A 152 26.73 -15.94 18.80
N ALA A 153 27.31 -15.92 17.59
CA ALA A 153 28.58 -16.59 17.33
C ALA A 153 29.76 -15.98 18.11
N GLU A 154 29.71 -14.67 18.39
CA GLU A 154 30.72 -13.96 19.20
C GLU A 154 30.57 -14.20 20.70
N VAL A 155 29.34 -14.33 21.19
CA VAL A 155 29.06 -14.40 22.64
C VAL A 155 29.03 -15.84 23.15
N LEU A 156 28.61 -16.80 22.32
CA LEU A 156 28.50 -18.21 22.75
C LEU A 156 29.86 -18.92 22.64
N ASP A 157 30.21 -19.62 23.70
CA ASP A 157 31.35 -20.56 23.66
C ASP A 157 31.01 -21.83 22.83
N GLU A 158 32.03 -22.62 22.51
CA GLU A 158 31.86 -23.80 21.65
C GLU A 158 30.92 -24.84 22.24
N SER A 159 30.83 -24.95 23.59
CA SER A 159 29.93 -25.85 24.27
C SER A 159 28.48 -25.43 24.11
N ALA A 160 28.19 -24.13 24.27
CA ALA A 160 26.86 -23.58 24.09
C ALA A 160 26.39 -23.65 22.64
N LYS A 161 27.30 -23.44 21.68
CA LYS A 161 27.05 -23.61 20.24
C LYS A 161 26.66 -25.05 19.91
N ALA A 162 27.40 -26.04 20.43
CA ALA A 162 27.09 -27.46 20.23
C ALA A 162 25.71 -27.83 20.78
N CYS A 163 25.35 -27.29 21.96
CA CYS A 163 24.05 -27.54 22.58
C CYS A 163 22.89 -27.01 21.76
N LEU A 164 23.02 -25.78 21.18
CA LEU A 164 22.00 -25.18 20.31
C LEU A 164 21.81 -25.94 19.00
N LEU A 165 22.89 -26.42 18.40
CA LEU A 165 22.81 -27.24 17.17
C LEU A 165 22.07 -28.56 17.42
N TYR A 166 22.32 -29.19 18.58
CA TYR A 166 21.69 -30.47 18.95
C TYR A 166 20.17 -30.35 19.17
N THR A 167 19.70 -29.21 19.67
CA THR A 167 18.26 -28.94 19.85
C THR A 167 17.54 -28.58 18.58
N SER A 168 18.23 -28.05 17.56
CA SER A 168 17.66 -27.71 16.26
C SER A 168 17.38 -28.94 15.38
N ASP A 169 18.14 -30.02 15.55
CA ASP A 169 17.96 -31.26 14.76
C ASP A 169 16.88 -32.19 15.39
N ALA A 170 16.35 -31.83 16.54
CA ALA A 170 15.35 -32.64 17.28
C ALA A 170 13.90 -32.14 17.11
N ALA A 171 13.66 -31.10 16.31
CA ALA A 171 12.35 -30.49 16.02
C ALA A 171 11.95 -30.69 14.56
#